data_747898298acf2b45de769b12e0fbc433
#
_entry.id   747898298acf2b45de769b12e0fbc433
#
_cell.length_a   1.000
_cell.length_b   1.000
_cell.length_c   1.000
_cell.angle_alpha   90.00
_cell.angle_beta   90.00
_cell.angle_gamma   90.00
#
_symmetry.space_group_name_H-M   'P 1'
#
loop_
_entity.id
_entity.type
_entity.pdbx_description
1 polymer ?
#
loop_
_entity_poly.entity_id
_entity_poly.type
_entity_poly.pdbx_seq_one_letter_code
_entity_poly.pdbx_strand_id
1 'polypeptide(L)'
;MKIEISSKNIELLPSLVDYINEKMGMLEKHAQKLELEGDLHLKIRIGRISAHHQKGDVFEATADLILPGTNLHSEKTHEDLHTAIDLVRDTLAQEIEQYKEKHNEKHS
;
A
#
# COMPACT_ATOMS: atom_id res chain seq x y z
N MET A 1 -1.29 11.13 7.53
CA MET A 1 -0.72 10.38 6.39
C MET A 1 -1.37 10.84 5.09
N LYS A 2 -0.56 11.22 4.14
CA LYS A 2 -1.05 11.63 2.83
C LYS A 2 -1.05 10.43 1.89
N ILE A 3 -2.18 10.16 1.24
CA ILE A 3 -2.32 9.02 0.32
C ILE A 3 -2.40 9.55 -1.11
N GLU A 4 -1.48 9.09 -1.96
CA GLU A 4 -1.48 9.40 -3.38
C GLU A 4 -1.82 8.15 -4.17
N ILE A 5 -2.83 8.25 -5.03
CA ILE A 5 -3.32 7.11 -5.81
C ILE A 5 -3.03 7.36 -7.28
N SER A 6 -2.44 6.37 -7.93
CA SER A 6 -2.24 6.40 -9.38
C SER A 6 -2.63 5.06 -9.99
N SER A 7 -2.83 5.04 -11.30
CA SER A 7 -3.21 3.82 -11.99
C SER A 7 -2.59 3.73 -13.36
N LYS A 8 -2.49 2.50 -13.86
CA LYS A 8 -2.04 2.20 -15.21
C LYS A 8 -3.01 1.20 -15.83
N ASN A 9 -3.60 1.57 -16.95
CA ASN A 9 -4.58 0.75 -17.68
C ASN A 9 -5.85 0.42 -16.88
N ILE A 10 -6.16 1.24 -15.88
CA ILE A 10 -7.39 1.15 -15.08
C ILE A 10 -7.92 2.56 -14.88
N GLU A 11 -9.22 2.75 -15.08
CA GLU A 11 -9.86 4.01 -14.79
C GLU A 11 -10.11 4.14 -13.29
N LEU A 12 -9.70 5.26 -12.70
CA LEU A 12 -9.92 5.53 -11.28
C LEU A 12 -11.32 6.12 -11.06
N LEU A 13 -12.32 5.24 -11.03
CA LEU A 13 -13.69 5.64 -10.72
C LEU A 13 -13.79 6.05 -9.24
N PRO A 14 -14.74 6.95 -8.90
CA PRO A 14 -14.88 7.40 -7.51
C PRO A 14 -15.03 6.27 -6.50
N SER A 15 -15.79 5.22 -6.83
CA SER A 15 -15.97 4.08 -5.93
C SER A 15 -14.67 3.34 -5.66
N LEU A 16 -13.79 3.25 -6.67
CA LEU A 16 -12.50 2.61 -6.51
C LEU A 16 -11.56 3.46 -5.67
N VAL A 17 -11.56 4.77 -5.90
CA VAL A 17 -10.76 5.71 -5.09
C VAL A 17 -11.20 5.63 -3.63
N ASP A 18 -12.52 5.60 -3.37
CA ASP A 18 -13.05 5.47 -2.02
C ASP A 18 -12.60 4.17 -1.35
N TYR A 19 -12.66 3.07 -2.10
CA TYR A 19 -12.21 1.77 -1.59
C TYR A 19 -10.73 1.80 -1.20
N ILE A 20 -9.89 2.35 -2.08
CA ILE A 20 -8.45 2.43 -1.82
C ILE A 20 -8.17 3.31 -0.60
N ASN A 21 -8.83 4.48 -0.51
CA ASN A 21 -8.64 5.37 0.63
C ASN A 21 -9.08 4.71 1.95
N GLU A 22 -10.19 3.98 1.93
CA GLU A 22 -10.66 3.26 3.11
C GLU A 22 -9.64 2.20 3.54
N LYS A 23 -9.17 1.38 2.61
CA LYS A 23 -8.25 0.29 2.92
C LYS A 23 -6.87 0.81 3.34
N MET A 24 -6.35 1.80 2.65
CA MET A 24 -5.06 2.38 3.03
C MET A 24 -5.17 3.19 4.31
N GLY A 25 -6.32 3.82 4.57
CA GLY A 25 -6.57 4.52 5.83
C GLY A 25 -6.46 3.62 7.05
N MET A 26 -6.73 2.33 6.90
CA MET A 26 -6.58 1.37 7.99
C MET A 26 -5.14 1.24 8.48
N LEU A 27 -4.17 1.66 7.67
CA LEU A 27 -2.76 1.63 8.06
C LEU A 27 -2.40 2.72 9.07
N GLU A 28 -3.24 3.75 9.22
CA GLU A 28 -2.94 4.85 10.13
C GLU A 28 -2.75 4.40 11.57
N LYS A 29 -3.54 3.43 12.03
CA LYS A 29 -3.41 2.92 13.40
C LYS A 29 -2.05 2.27 13.65
N HIS A 30 -1.43 1.71 12.61
CA HIS A 30 -0.09 1.14 12.71
C HIS A 30 1.00 2.20 12.62
N ALA A 31 0.71 3.30 11.95
CA ALA A 31 1.69 4.33 11.61
C ALA A 31 1.64 5.55 12.53
N GLN A 32 0.72 5.61 13.49
CA GLN A 32 0.52 6.80 14.33
C GLN A 32 1.80 7.27 15.03
N LYS A 33 2.57 6.35 15.58
CA LYS A 33 3.80 6.71 16.26
C LYS A 33 4.85 7.28 15.30
N LEU A 34 4.84 6.79 14.08
CA LEU A 34 5.77 7.25 13.05
C LEU A 34 5.42 8.65 12.57
N GLU A 35 4.14 9.01 12.59
CA GLU A 35 3.69 10.35 12.21
C GLU A 35 4.14 11.43 13.17
N LEU A 36 4.45 11.07 14.43
CA LEU A 36 5.01 12.01 15.40
C LEU A 36 6.40 12.49 15.01
N GLU A 37 7.10 11.74 14.17
CA GLU A 37 8.44 12.08 13.69
C GLU A 37 8.42 12.87 12.37
N GLY A 38 7.25 13.05 11.76
CA GLY A 38 7.10 13.78 10.52
C GLY A 38 5.90 13.29 9.72
N ASP A 39 5.59 14.01 8.66
CA ASP A 39 4.47 13.64 7.77
C ASP A 39 4.82 12.39 6.98
N LEU A 40 3.87 11.47 6.91
CA LEU A 40 4.04 10.24 6.14
C LEU A 40 3.31 10.36 4.80
N HIS A 41 3.95 9.84 3.77
CA HIS A 41 3.38 9.76 2.43
C HIS A 41 3.24 8.30 2.02
N LEU A 42 2.03 7.92 1.63
CA LEU A 42 1.75 6.60 1.09
C LEU A 42 1.40 6.74 -0.38
N LYS A 43 2.19 6.12 -1.23
CA LYS A 43 1.91 6.09 -2.66
C LYS A 43 1.42 4.70 -3.02
N ILE A 44 0.21 4.63 -3.59
CA ILE A 44 -0.33 3.36 -4.07
C ILE A 44 -0.62 3.48 -5.56
N ARG A 45 -0.15 2.49 -6.31
CA ARG A 45 -0.40 2.38 -7.74
C ARG A 45 -1.07 1.05 -8.01
N ILE A 46 -2.13 1.09 -8.82
CA ILE A 46 -2.81 -0.11 -9.28
C ILE A 46 -2.67 -0.21 -10.79
N GLY A 47 -2.65 -1.43 -11.29
CA GLY A 47 -2.51 -1.64 -12.72
C GLY A 47 -3.15 -2.92 -13.19
N ARG A 48 -3.51 -2.93 -14.46
CA ARG A 48 -3.93 -4.15 -15.15
C ARG A 48 -2.74 -4.67 -15.93
N ILE A 49 -2.37 -5.92 -15.68
CA ILE A 49 -1.27 -6.57 -16.37
C ILE A 49 -1.84 -7.46 -17.46
N SER A 50 -1.37 -7.26 -18.68
CA SER A 50 -1.75 -8.11 -19.80
C SER A 50 -0.83 -9.33 -19.80
N ALA A 51 -1.37 -10.51 -19.45
CA ALA A 51 -0.60 -11.74 -19.47
C ALA A 51 -0.95 -12.53 -20.73
N HIS A 52 0.02 -12.70 -21.61
CA HIS A 52 -0.18 -13.36 -22.92
C HIS A 52 -0.58 -14.83 -22.82
N HIS A 53 -0.36 -15.46 -21.66
CA HIS A 53 -0.55 -16.89 -21.48
C HIS A 53 -1.63 -17.27 -20.47
N GLN A 54 -2.31 -16.28 -19.91
CA GLN A 54 -3.36 -16.53 -18.92
C GLN A 54 -4.71 -16.06 -19.44
N LYS A 55 -5.74 -16.81 -19.12
CA LYS A 55 -7.11 -16.41 -19.42
C LYS A 55 -7.58 -15.43 -18.36
N GLY A 56 -7.94 -14.22 -18.80
CA GLY A 56 -8.46 -13.18 -17.93
C GLY A 56 -7.44 -12.14 -17.51
N ASP A 57 -7.92 -11.12 -16.82
CA ASP A 57 -7.10 -10.01 -16.36
C ASP A 57 -6.37 -10.36 -15.08
N VAL A 58 -5.17 -9.84 -14.93
CA VAL A 58 -4.41 -9.89 -13.70
C VAL A 58 -4.17 -8.45 -13.27
N PHE A 59 -4.38 -8.17 -11.99
CA PHE A 59 -4.20 -6.83 -11.43
C PHE A 59 -3.00 -6.81 -10.50
N GLU A 60 -2.32 -5.67 -10.49
CA GLU A 60 -1.17 -5.44 -9.64
C GLU A 60 -1.48 -4.25 -8.73
N ALA A 61 -1.11 -4.36 -7.46
CA ALA A 61 -1.14 -3.25 -6.52
C ALA A 61 0.23 -3.11 -5.89
N THR A 62 0.76 -1.89 -5.89
CA THR A 62 2.07 -1.57 -5.33
C THR A 62 1.90 -0.40 -4.38
N ALA A 63 2.39 -0.54 -3.16
CA ALA A 63 2.32 0.53 -2.17
C ALA A 63 3.70 0.82 -1.60
N ASP A 64 4.03 2.09 -1.50
CA ASP A 64 5.27 2.58 -0.89
C ASP A 64 4.92 3.57 0.21
N LEU A 65 5.33 3.25 1.44
CA LEU A 65 5.23 4.18 2.56
C LEU A 65 6.58 4.85 2.74
N ILE A 66 6.62 6.16 2.51
CA ILE A 66 7.85 6.93 2.55
C ILE A 66 8.05 7.45 3.96
N LEU A 67 9.15 7.01 4.58
CA LEU A 67 9.57 7.41 5.91
C LEU A 67 10.87 8.20 5.83
N PRO A 68 11.21 8.99 6.87
CA PRO A 68 12.54 9.62 6.91
C PRO A 68 13.64 8.55 6.86
N GLY A 69 14.45 8.60 5.80
CA GLY A 69 15.59 7.71 5.64
C GLY A 69 15.32 6.30 5.13
N THR A 70 14.06 5.92 4.94
CA THR A 70 13.73 4.60 4.38
C THR A 70 12.33 4.57 3.79
N ASN A 71 12.07 3.55 2.99
CA ASN A 71 10.75 3.32 2.43
C ASN A 71 10.33 1.89 2.72
N LEU A 72 9.06 1.72 3.07
CA LEU A 72 8.47 0.39 3.20
C LEU A 72 7.67 0.11 1.93
N HIS A 73 7.82 -1.08 1.39
CA HIS A 73 7.28 -1.43 0.08
C HIS A 73 6.49 -2.73 0.15
N SER A 74 5.38 -2.77 -0.57
CA SER A 74 4.60 -3.99 -0.76
C SER A 74 4.06 -4.04 -2.18
N GLU A 75 4.08 -5.24 -2.76
CA GLU A 75 3.60 -5.46 -4.12
C GLU A 75 2.88 -6.80 -4.18
N LYS A 76 1.70 -6.80 -4.77
CA LYS A 76 0.87 -8.01 -4.91
C LYS A 76 0.17 -8.02 -6.26
N THR A 77 -0.02 -9.21 -6.78
CA THR A 77 -0.82 -9.44 -7.99
C THR A 77 -1.96 -10.41 -7.67
N HIS A 78 -3.10 -10.23 -8.32
CA HIS A 78 -4.24 -11.10 -8.13
C HIS A 78 -5.22 -10.93 -9.28
N GLU A 79 -6.05 -11.93 -9.51
CA GLU A 79 -7.11 -11.87 -10.52
C GLU A 79 -8.20 -10.88 -10.16
N ASP A 80 -8.37 -10.61 -8.87
CA ASP A 80 -9.32 -9.63 -8.35
C ASP A 80 -8.58 -8.41 -7.82
N LEU A 81 -8.93 -7.23 -8.35
CA LEU A 81 -8.27 -5.99 -7.98
C LEU A 81 -8.44 -5.65 -6.50
N HIS A 82 -9.65 -5.81 -5.97
CA HIS A 82 -9.91 -5.51 -4.55
C HIS A 82 -9.08 -6.40 -3.64
N THR A 83 -8.93 -7.67 -4.03
CA THR A 83 -8.09 -8.61 -3.28
C THR A 83 -6.62 -8.20 -3.33
N ALA A 84 -6.12 -7.75 -4.49
CA ALA A 84 -4.74 -7.27 -4.61
C ALA A 84 -4.49 -6.08 -3.66
N ILE A 85 -5.45 -5.15 -3.59
CA ILE A 85 -5.36 -4.00 -2.70
C ILE A 85 -5.35 -4.44 -1.23
N ASP A 86 -6.23 -5.37 -0.86
CA ASP A 86 -6.29 -5.88 0.51
C ASP A 86 -4.99 -6.59 0.91
N LEU A 87 -4.42 -7.37 0.01
CA LEU A 87 -3.16 -8.08 0.26
C LEU A 87 -1.99 -7.12 0.44
N VAL A 88 -1.95 -6.05 -0.37
CA VAL A 88 -0.92 -5.01 -0.23
C VAL A 88 -1.06 -4.32 1.12
N ARG A 89 -2.29 -3.98 1.53
CA ARG A 89 -2.53 -3.39 2.84
C ARG A 89 -1.99 -4.30 3.95
N ASP A 90 -2.35 -5.58 3.91
CA ASP A 90 -1.95 -6.52 4.96
C ASP A 90 -0.42 -6.66 5.05
N THR A 91 0.23 -6.79 3.90
CA THR A 91 1.69 -6.90 3.86
C THR A 91 2.37 -5.62 4.35
N LEU A 92 1.84 -4.46 3.95
CA LEU A 92 2.41 -3.19 4.38
C LEU A 92 2.22 -2.98 5.88
N ALA A 93 1.08 -3.42 6.44
CA ALA A 93 0.86 -3.38 7.89
C ALA A 93 1.94 -4.18 8.63
N GLN A 94 2.28 -5.37 8.11
CA GLN A 94 3.34 -6.20 8.69
C GLN A 94 4.70 -5.51 8.60
N GLU A 95 4.98 -4.88 7.46
CA GLU A 95 6.23 -4.13 7.27
C GLU A 95 6.35 -2.97 8.26
N ILE A 96 5.25 -2.26 8.51
CA ILE A 96 5.21 -1.18 9.48
C ILE A 96 5.51 -1.71 10.88
N GLU A 97 4.88 -2.81 11.28
CA GLU A 97 5.10 -3.39 12.61
C GLU A 97 6.55 -3.87 12.78
N GLN A 98 7.11 -4.51 11.76
CA GLN A 98 8.52 -4.94 11.79
C GLN A 98 9.47 -3.76 11.89
N TYR A 99 9.19 -2.68 11.18
CA TYR A 99 9.99 -1.47 11.24
C TYR A 99 9.96 -0.87 12.65
N LYS A 100 8.78 -0.82 13.26
CA LYS A 100 8.60 -0.30 14.62
C LYS A 100 9.40 -1.14 15.65
N GLU A 101 9.35 -2.47 15.51
CA GLU A 101 10.09 -3.36 16.39
C GLU A 101 11.60 -3.12 16.31
N LYS A 102 12.13 -3.00 15.09
CA LYS A 102 13.56 -2.71 14.90
C LYS A 102 13.96 -1.36 15.48
N HIS A 103 13.06 -0.37 15.37
CA HIS A 103 13.32 0.97 15.90
C HIS A 103 13.32 0.96 17.43
N ASN A 104 12.42 0.19 18.04
CA ASN A 104 12.37 0.07 19.50
C ASN A 104 13.59 -0.65 20.07
N GLU A 105 14.06 -1.69 19.38
CA GLU A 105 15.26 -2.44 19.79
C GLU A 105 16.50 -1.57 19.83
N LYS A 106 16.59 -0.56 18.98
CA LYS A 106 17.72 0.36 18.93
C LYS A 106 17.74 1.34 20.10
N HIS A 107 16.63 1.49 20.81
CA HIS A 107 16.49 2.43 21.91
C HIS A 107 16.49 1.77 23.30
N SER A 108 16.52 0.45 23.33
CA SER A 108 16.54 -0.28 24.61
C SER A 108 17.97 -0.53 25.11
#